data_82f9cb3212e7e87e297d5e2327e51bae
#
_entry.id   82f9cb3212e7e87e297d5e2327e51bae
#
_cell.length_a   1.000
_cell.length_b   1.000
_cell.length_c   1.000
_cell.angle_alpha   90.00
_cell.angle_beta   90.00
_cell.angle_gamma   90.00
#
_symmetry.space_group_name_H-M   'P 1'
#
loop_
_entity.id
_entity.type
_entity.pdbx_description
1 polymer ?
#
loop_
_entity_poly.entity_id
_entity_poly.type
_entity_poly.pdbx_seq_one_letter_code
_entity_poly.pdbx_strand_id
1 'polypeptide(L)'
;MTQITKTSSSYAQSALAAAPYLRSVMQGNVLLPGDRAYTSARQIWNGAVDHRPALFALCKTVEDVQAAVRTARAHGLPLSVRGGGHDWAGRALRHDGLVIDLSGMRGVEVEPQARVAKVGGGATAIDLITAAAPHELAAVTGTVGAVGMVGMTLGGGYGPLTSRYGLALDNLLEAKVALADGQVVVANGLENTELFWALRGGGGNFGVVVSMSVRLHPIGKLLAGLILFPWSEAESVLRGYAEKVASAPDELAVIVGMLSGPDGEPVLFLAPTWSGEPSEGEQIIAGLQTLGTPMLVHIGPMSCSDLLAMYDAHVVNGRHYAVKTRWISAMTPEVISKLIAAGTNRTSPFTAIALHHFQSCRRREGQNRTKNVWSDRTVNP
;
A
#
# COMPACT_ATOMS: atom_id res chain seq x y z
N MET A 1 25.85 29.22 4.71
CA MET A 1 24.63 29.68 4.01
C MET A 1 23.46 29.56 4.96
N THR A 2 22.94 30.69 5.45
CA THR A 2 21.83 30.73 6.38
C THR A 2 20.54 30.32 5.62
N GLN A 3 19.96 29.17 5.94
CA GLN A 3 18.63 28.81 5.43
C GLN A 3 17.61 29.80 6.01
N ILE A 4 17.11 30.71 5.20
CA ILE A 4 15.98 31.56 5.55
C ILE A 4 14.74 30.65 5.54
N THR A 5 14.24 30.28 6.71
CA THR A 5 12.99 29.50 6.85
C THR A 5 11.83 30.39 6.41
N LYS A 6 11.19 30.09 5.28
CA LYS A 6 10.00 30.80 4.82
C LYS A 6 8.85 30.61 5.82
N THR A 7 8.03 31.61 6.02
CA THR A 7 6.79 31.56 6.83
C THR A 7 5.61 31.04 5.99
N SER A 8 4.54 30.56 6.62
CA SER A 8 3.29 30.16 5.93
C SER A 8 2.77 31.23 4.97
N SER A 9 2.82 32.50 5.36
CA SER A 9 2.44 33.63 4.50
C SER A 9 3.30 33.74 3.25
N SER A 10 4.61 33.46 3.34
CA SER A 10 5.52 33.52 2.20
C SER A 10 5.34 32.33 1.22
N TYR A 11 4.94 31.16 1.72
CA TYR A 11 4.60 30.02 0.84
C TYR A 11 3.30 30.27 0.09
N ALA A 12 2.29 30.84 0.73
CA ALA A 12 1.05 31.23 0.09
C ALA A 12 1.28 32.25 -1.04
N GLN A 13 2.13 33.27 -0.82
CA GLN A 13 2.53 34.22 -1.86
C GLN A 13 3.29 33.54 -3.01
N SER A 14 4.21 32.62 -2.71
CA SER A 14 4.93 31.85 -3.72
C SER A 14 3.97 31.01 -4.57
N ALA A 15 2.95 30.39 -3.96
CA ALA A 15 1.94 29.60 -4.65
C ALA A 15 1.06 30.46 -5.56
N LEU A 16 0.63 31.64 -5.08
CA LEU A 16 -0.16 32.60 -5.88
C LEU A 16 0.65 33.09 -7.11
N ALA A 17 1.95 33.35 -6.95
CA ALA A 17 2.83 33.74 -8.05
C ALA A 17 3.07 32.60 -9.05
N ALA A 18 3.12 31.35 -8.60
CA ALA A 18 3.34 30.17 -9.42
C ALA A 18 2.10 29.75 -10.23
N ALA A 19 0.90 29.93 -9.69
CA ALA A 19 -0.34 29.40 -10.24
C ALA A 19 -0.66 29.85 -11.68
N PRO A 20 -0.48 31.13 -12.08
CA PRO A 20 -0.75 31.57 -13.46
C PRO A 20 0.09 30.83 -14.50
N TYR A 21 1.39 30.64 -14.23
CA TYR A 21 2.27 29.89 -15.12
C TYR A 21 1.80 28.42 -15.22
N LEU A 22 1.57 27.74 -14.12
CA LEU A 22 1.11 26.36 -14.15
C LEU A 22 -0.23 26.21 -14.90
N ARG A 23 -1.18 27.13 -14.66
CA ARG A 23 -2.47 27.14 -15.40
C ARG A 23 -2.29 27.33 -16.91
N SER A 24 -1.23 27.99 -17.36
CA SER A 24 -0.99 28.21 -18.78
C SER A 24 -0.33 27.05 -19.51
N VAL A 25 0.38 26.17 -18.78
CA VAL A 25 1.20 25.09 -19.38
C VAL A 25 0.67 23.68 -19.09
N MET A 26 -0.15 23.50 -18.06
CA MET A 26 -0.68 22.19 -17.67
C MET A 26 -1.96 21.84 -18.43
N GLN A 27 -2.10 20.57 -18.80
CA GLN A 27 -3.36 19.99 -19.27
C GLN A 27 -4.30 19.63 -18.09
N GLY A 28 -3.73 19.45 -16.93
CA GLY A 28 -4.45 19.25 -15.68
C GLY A 28 -4.90 20.56 -15.05
N ASN A 29 -5.36 20.49 -13.81
CA ASN A 29 -5.90 21.64 -13.09
C ASN A 29 -4.95 22.10 -11.97
N VAL A 30 -5.01 23.40 -11.66
CA VAL A 30 -4.27 24.01 -10.54
C VAL A 30 -5.28 24.56 -9.56
N LEU A 31 -5.19 24.11 -8.30
CA LEU A 31 -6.09 24.56 -7.22
C LEU A 31 -5.31 25.34 -6.16
N LEU A 32 -5.90 26.45 -5.74
CA LEU A 32 -5.47 27.28 -4.63
C LEU A 32 -6.49 27.20 -3.49
N PRO A 33 -6.09 27.54 -2.24
CA PRO A 33 -7.06 27.77 -1.18
C PRO A 33 -8.14 28.77 -1.60
N GLY A 34 -9.42 28.40 -1.43
CA GLY A 34 -10.56 29.19 -1.92
C GLY A 34 -11.19 28.67 -3.21
N ASP A 35 -10.48 27.88 -4.01
CA ASP A 35 -11.10 27.23 -5.16
C ASP A 35 -12.12 26.16 -4.72
N ARG A 36 -13.25 26.04 -5.47
CA ARG A 36 -14.36 25.13 -5.11
C ARG A 36 -13.93 23.68 -4.86
N ALA A 37 -12.97 23.17 -5.64
CA ALA A 37 -12.50 21.81 -5.52
C ALA A 37 -11.37 21.61 -4.49
N TYR A 38 -10.85 22.68 -3.90
CA TYR A 38 -9.70 22.61 -2.98
C TYR A 38 -9.99 21.76 -1.74
N THR A 39 -11.15 21.93 -1.12
CA THR A 39 -11.51 21.19 0.10
C THR A 39 -11.60 19.69 -0.14
N SER A 40 -12.18 19.25 -1.26
CA SER A 40 -12.22 17.83 -1.63
C SER A 40 -10.84 17.32 -2.05
N ALA A 41 -10.05 18.13 -2.75
CA ALA A 41 -8.70 17.73 -3.18
C ALA A 41 -7.77 17.44 -2.01
N ARG A 42 -7.91 18.09 -0.85
CA ARG A 42 -7.07 17.84 0.33
C ARG A 42 -7.56 16.68 1.21
N GLN A 43 -8.68 16.06 0.88
CA GLN A 43 -9.14 14.88 1.59
C GLN A 43 -8.37 13.66 1.10
N ILE A 44 -7.84 12.89 2.07
CA ILE A 44 -7.23 11.59 1.85
C ILE A 44 -7.94 10.54 2.73
N TRP A 45 -7.59 9.27 2.57
CA TRP A 45 -8.22 8.17 3.30
C TRP A 45 -8.32 8.44 4.82
N ASN A 46 -7.22 8.86 5.48
CA ASN A 46 -7.23 9.17 6.92
C ASN A 46 -7.78 10.57 7.16
N GLY A 47 -9.00 10.67 7.65
CA GLY A 47 -9.65 11.94 7.99
C GLY A 47 -9.02 12.73 9.15
N ALA A 48 -8.09 12.12 9.92
CA ALA A 48 -7.31 12.83 10.93
C ALA A 48 -6.27 13.78 10.33
N VAL A 49 -5.95 13.64 9.03
CA VAL A 49 -4.96 14.49 8.35
C VAL A 49 -5.62 15.79 7.88
N ASP A 50 -5.29 16.91 8.53
CA ASP A 50 -5.77 18.25 8.18
C ASP A 50 -4.65 19.13 7.60
N HIS A 51 -3.85 18.58 6.68
CA HIS A 51 -2.86 19.38 5.96
C HIS A 51 -3.53 20.36 4.99
N ARG A 52 -2.95 21.55 4.85
CA ARG A 52 -3.42 22.64 3.98
C ARG A 52 -2.32 23.02 3.00
N PRO A 53 -2.22 22.33 1.86
CA PRO A 53 -1.25 22.68 0.83
C PRO A 53 -1.49 24.10 0.30
N ALA A 54 -0.40 24.80 -0.06
CA ALA A 54 -0.52 26.13 -0.66
C ALA A 54 -1.01 26.04 -2.12
N LEU A 55 -0.78 24.90 -2.80
CA LEU A 55 -1.20 24.67 -4.18
C LEU A 55 -1.30 23.17 -4.48
N PHE A 56 -2.30 22.79 -5.29
CA PHE A 56 -2.37 21.49 -5.96
C PHE A 56 -2.09 21.63 -7.46
N ALA A 57 -1.24 20.78 -8.00
CA ALA A 57 -1.09 20.50 -9.41
C ALA A 57 -1.74 19.15 -9.72
N LEU A 58 -2.98 19.13 -10.22
CA LEU A 58 -3.70 17.91 -10.59
C LEU A 58 -3.23 17.47 -11.98
N CYS A 59 -2.24 16.59 -12.04
CA CYS A 59 -1.54 16.23 -13.25
C CYS A 59 -2.31 15.18 -14.08
N LYS A 60 -2.30 15.35 -15.39
CA LYS A 60 -2.83 14.41 -16.40
C LYS A 60 -1.73 13.81 -17.26
N THR A 61 -0.62 14.51 -17.40
CA THR A 61 0.49 14.12 -18.27
C THR A 61 1.83 14.19 -17.53
N VAL A 62 2.85 13.64 -18.16
CA VAL A 62 4.24 13.71 -17.65
C VAL A 62 4.74 15.16 -17.68
N GLU A 63 4.35 15.93 -18.68
CA GLU A 63 4.70 17.33 -18.85
C GLU A 63 4.12 18.19 -17.73
N ASP A 64 2.90 17.89 -17.27
CA ASP A 64 2.30 18.53 -16.09
C ASP A 64 3.18 18.31 -14.84
N VAL A 65 3.64 17.07 -14.64
CA VAL A 65 4.52 16.72 -13.52
C VAL A 65 5.84 17.49 -13.61
N GLN A 66 6.44 17.52 -14.79
CA GLN A 66 7.69 18.27 -15.03
C GLN A 66 7.52 19.77 -14.74
N ALA A 67 6.42 20.37 -15.23
CA ALA A 67 6.10 21.76 -14.95
C ALA A 67 5.92 22.02 -13.45
N ALA A 68 5.20 21.15 -12.74
CA ALA A 68 4.98 21.27 -11.31
C ALA A 68 6.28 21.15 -10.50
N VAL A 69 7.16 20.18 -10.84
CA VAL A 69 8.47 20.00 -10.18
C VAL A 69 9.36 21.25 -10.37
N ARG A 70 9.49 21.73 -11.61
CA ARG A 70 10.31 22.93 -11.92
C ARG A 70 9.76 24.16 -11.21
N THR A 71 8.43 24.30 -11.17
CA THR A 71 7.77 25.41 -10.49
C THR A 71 7.99 25.36 -8.99
N ALA A 72 7.83 24.19 -8.36
CA ALA A 72 8.10 24.03 -6.93
C ALA A 72 9.55 24.46 -6.60
N ARG A 73 10.52 24.04 -7.41
CA ARG A 73 11.93 24.42 -7.28
C ARG A 73 12.14 25.93 -7.46
N ALA A 74 11.61 26.52 -8.53
CA ALA A 74 11.79 27.93 -8.87
C ALA A 74 11.22 28.87 -7.80
N HIS A 75 10.08 28.50 -7.20
CA HIS A 75 9.39 29.27 -6.17
C HIS A 75 9.76 28.86 -4.74
N GLY A 76 10.65 27.84 -4.56
CA GLY A 76 11.05 27.32 -3.25
C GLY A 76 9.86 26.79 -2.45
N LEU A 77 8.92 26.12 -3.10
CA LEU A 77 7.78 25.46 -2.47
C LEU A 77 8.17 24.06 -2.01
N PRO A 78 7.88 23.68 -0.76
CA PRO A 78 8.00 22.29 -0.35
C PRO A 78 7.07 21.41 -1.22
N LEU A 79 7.51 20.19 -1.55
CA LEU A 79 6.81 19.32 -2.47
C LEU A 79 6.33 18.04 -1.78
N SER A 80 5.15 17.56 -2.16
CA SER A 80 4.71 16.18 -1.94
C SER A 80 4.03 15.61 -3.17
N VAL A 81 3.91 14.28 -3.21
CA VAL A 81 3.28 13.56 -4.32
C VAL A 81 2.13 12.74 -3.77
N ARG A 82 0.96 12.83 -4.40
CA ARG A 82 -0.21 12.01 -4.14
C ARG A 82 -0.49 11.08 -5.32
N GLY A 83 -0.43 9.75 -5.08
CA GLY A 83 -1.05 8.75 -5.92
C GLY A 83 -2.46 8.43 -5.41
N GLY A 84 -2.68 7.27 -4.79
CA GLY A 84 -3.98 6.88 -4.22
C GLY A 84 -4.40 7.61 -2.92
N GLY A 85 -3.54 8.42 -2.32
CA GLY A 85 -3.87 9.16 -1.09
C GLY A 85 -4.10 8.27 0.15
N HIS A 86 -3.49 7.10 0.20
CA HIS A 86 -3.71 6.09 1.24
C HIS A 86 -2.62 6.07 2.34
N ASP A 87 -1.75 7.07 2.39
CA ASP A 87 -0.75 7.19 3.46
C ASP A 87 -1.40 7.66 4.76
N TRP A 88 -1.38 6.78 5.79
CA TRP A 88 -2.01 7.06 7.07
C TRP A 88 -1.40 8.25 7.82
N ALA A 89 -0.12 8.57 7.57
CA ALA A 89 0.59 9.68 8.20
C ALA A 89 0.45 11.02 7.45
N GLY A 90 -0.25 11.02 6.28
CA GLY A 90 -0.52 12.23 5.52
C GLY A 90 0.64 12.77 4.69
N ARG A 91 1.71 12.00 4.47
CA ARG A 91 2.88 12.44 3.69
C ARG A 91 2.56 12.79 2.24
N ALA A 92 1.44 12.26 1.72
CA ALA A 92 0.91 12.60 0.40
C ALA A 92 0.52 14.09 0.27
N LEU A 93 0.30 14.77 1.38
CA LEU A 93 -0.06 16.18 1.44
C LEU A 93 0.99 16.98 2.21
N ARG A 94 1.56 18.00 1.59
CA ARG A 94 2.51 18.90 2.27
C ARG A 94 1.80 20.19 2.71
N HIS A 95 1.75 20.42 4.02
CA HIS A 95 1.26 21.69 4.56
C HIS A 95 2.09 22.84 3.99
N ASP A 96 1.44 23.92 3.54
CA ASP A 96 2.07 25.08 2.89
C ASP A 96 2.93 24.77 1.65
N GLY A 97 2.81 23.54 1.09
CA GLY A 97 3.59 23.09 -0.06
C GLY A 97 2.77 22.98 -1.34
N LEU A 98 3.45 22.56 -2.40
CA LEU A 98 2.85 22.13 -3.66
C LEU A 98 2.63 20.61 -3.62
N VAL A 99 1.40 20.18 -3.89
CA VAL A 99 1.08 18.76 -4.05
C VAL A 99 1.00 18.43 -5.54
N ILE A 100 1.86 17.55 -6.01
CA ILE A 100 1.71 16.90 -7.32
C ILE A 100 0.73 15.75 -7.15
N ASP A 101 -0.45 15.90 -7.74
CA ASP A 101 -1.51 14.92 -7.67
C ASP A 101 -1.57 14.13 -8.96
N LEU A 102 -1.26 12.84 -8.87
CA LEU A 102 -1.22 11.90 -9.98
C LEU A 102 -2.54 11.14 -10.17
N SER A 103 -3.58 11.43 -9.40
CA SER A 103 -4.86 10.70 -9.45
C SER A 103 -5.54 10.74 -10.84
N GLY A 104 -5.15 11.67 -11.70
CA GLY A 104 -5.54 11.72 -13.11
C GLY A 104 -4.73 10.80 -14.04
N MET A 105 -3.63 10.21 -13.56
CA MET A 105 -2.71 9.36 -14.36
C MET A 105 -2.88 7.88 -13.98
N ARG A 106 -4.08 7.33 -14.19
CA ARG A 106 -4.48 5.98 -13.72
C ARG A 106 -4.38 4.88 -14.77
N GLY A 107 -3.87 5.18 -15.98
CA GLY A 107 -3.78 4.20 -17.05
C GLY A 107 -3.01 2.94 -16.64
N VAL A 108 -3.54 1.77 -17.03
CA VAL A 108 -2.88 0.48 -16.89
C VAL A 108 -2.91 -0.21 -18.25
N GLU A 109 -1.75 -0.59 -18.75
CA GLU A 109 -1.55 -1.34 -19.99
C GLU A 109 -0.98 -2.71 -19.64
N VAL A 110 -1.64 -3.80 -20.07
CA VAL A 110 -1.21 -5.17 -19.79
C VAL A 110 -0.64 -5.79 -21.06
N GLU A 111 0.54 -6.38 -20.95
CA GLU A 111 1.19 -7.20 -21.96
C GLU A 111 1.16 -8.67 -21.51
N PRO A 112 0.10 -9.43 -21.87
CA PRO A 112 -0.15 -10.75 -21.28
C PRO A 112 0.95 -11.77 -21.57
N GLN A 113 1.51 -11.78 -22.79
CA GLN A 113 2.57 -12.71 -23.19
C GLN A 113 3.88 -12.45 -22.42
N ALA A 114 4.19 -11.19 -22.19
CA ALA A 114 5.34 -10.78 -21.38
C ALA A 114 5.07 -10.90 -19.86
N ARG A 115 3.80 -11.01 -19.46
CA ARG A 115 3.34 -10.95 -18.06
C ARG A 115 3.82 -9.69 -17.36
N VAL A 116 3.62 -8.57 -18.02
CA VAL A 116 4.01 -7.26 -17.54
C VAL A 116 2.81 -6.32 -17.59
N ALA A 117 2.68 -5.46 -16.60
CA ALA A 117 1.77 -4.32 -16.66
C ALA A 117 2.55 -3.02 -16.52
N LYS A 118 2.25 -2.06 -17.38
CA LYS A 118 2.68 -0.67 -17.25
C LYS A 118 1.59 0.10 -16.50
N VAL A 119 1.98 0.72 -15.40
CA VAL A 119 1.05 1.28 -14.42
C VAL A 119 1.35 2.77 -14.26
N GLY A 120 0.36 3.63 -14.46
CA GLY A 120 0.47 5.07 -14.28
C GLY A 120 0.67 5.47 -12.81
N GLY A 121 1.27 6.63 -12.57
CA GLY A 121 1.66 7.12 -11.25
C GLY A 121 0.52 7.26 -10.24
N GLY A 122 -0.71 7.44 -10.72
CA GLY A 122 -1.92 7.54 -9.90
C GLY A 122 -2.78 6.28 -9.87
N ALA A 123 -2.39 5.20 -10.58
CA ALA A 123 -3.15 3.96 -10.60
C ALA A 123 -3.19 3.28 -9.22
N THR A 124 -4.32 2.68 -8.92
CA THR A 124 -4.58 1.98 -7.65
C THR A 124 -4.53 0.46 -7.83
N ALA A 125 -4.56 -0.29 -6.73
CA ALA A 125 -4.56 -1.74 -6.76
C ALA A 125 -5.74 -2.31 -7.57
N ILE A 126 -6.93 -1.73 -7.39
CA ILE A 126 -8.11 -2.20 -8.14
C ILE A 126 -8.00 -1.91 -9.65
N ASP A 127 -7.38 -0.79 -10.07
CA ASP A 127 -7.15 -0.51 -11.49
C ASP A 127 -6.28 -1.60 -12.12
N LEU A 128 -5.19 -1.96 -11.44
CA LEU A 128 -4.26 -2.99 -11.94
C LEU A 128 -4.88 -4.39 -11.94
N ILE A 129 -5.55 -4.78 -10.86
CA ILE A 129 -6.22 -6.09 -10.76
C ILE A 129 -7.33 -6.20 -11.83
N THR A 130 -8.13 -5.15 -12.03
CA THR A 130 -9.20 -5.15 -13.06
C THR A 130 -8.63 -5.27 -14.47
N ALA A 131 -7.53 -4.58 -14.76
CA ALA A 131 -6.89 -4.66 -16.07
C ALA A 131 -6.22 -6.03 -16.33
N ALA A 132 -5.68 -6.69 -15.30
CA ALA A 132 -5.00 -7.97 -15.43
C ALA A 132 -5.95 -9.19 -15.45
N ALA A 133 -7.12 -9.08 -14.81
CA ALA A 133 -8.07 -10.17 -14.62
C ALA A 133 -8.54 -10.85 -15.92
N PRO A 134 -8.84 -10.15 -17.05
CA PRO A 134 -9.22 -10.79 -18.30
C PRO A 134 -8.17 -11.74 -18.89
N HIS A 135 -6.93 -11.64 -18.42
CA HIS A 135 -5.79 -12.44 -18.87
C HIS A 135 -5.41 -13.54 -17.86
N GLU A 136 -6.21 -13.77 -16.82
CA GLU A 136 -5.93 -14.68 -15.71
C GLU A 136 -4.58 -14.35 -15.03
N LEU A 137 -4.24 -13.07 -14.98
CA LEU A 137 -3.02 -12.55 -14.37
C LEU A 137 -3.35 -11.68 -13.15
N ALA A 138 -2.43 -11.65 -12.20
CA ALA A 138 -2.49 -10.75 -11.06
C ALA A 138 -1.11 -10.18 -10.71
N ALA A 139 -1.09 -9.01 -10.10
CA ALA A 139 0.10 -8.40 -9.51
C ALA A 139 0.12 -8.61 -7.99
N VAL A 140 1.29 -8.48 -7.38
CA VAL A 140 1.39 -8.32 -5.93
C VAL A 140 0.91 -6.92 -5.55
N THR A 141 -0.27 -6.86 -4.92
CA THR A 141 -0.88 -5.62 -4.42
C THR A 141 -1.02 -5.66 -2.91
N GLY A 142 -1.45 -4.55 -2.30
CA GLY A 142 -1.95 -4.56 -0.92
C GLY A 142 -3.32 -5.25 -0.81
N THR A 143 -3.91 -5.14 0.37
CA THR A 143 -5.24 -5.72 0.67
C THR A 143 -6.40 -4.78 0.34
N VAL A 144 -6.13 -3.52 0.02
CA VAL A 144 -7.15 -2.47 -0.19
C VAL A 144 -7.08 -1.96 -1.62
N GLY A 145 -8.21 -1.97 -2.32
CA GLY A 145 -8.31 -1.62 -3.74
C GLY A 145 -7.94 -0.17 -4.05
N ALA A 146 -8.20 0.76 -3.12
CA ALA A 146 -7.92 2.20 -3.28
C ALA A 146 -6.44 2.57 -3.06
N VAL A 147 -5.59 1.67 -2.58
CA VAL A 147 -4.16 1.95 -2.35
C VAL A 147 -3.44 2.22 -3.68
N GLY A 148 -2.74 3.36 -3.75
CA GLY A 148 -1.92 3.72 -4.92
C GLY A 148 -0.74 2.76 -5.11
N MET A 149 -0.65 2.16 -6.29
CA MET A 149 0.35 1.13 -6.60
C MET A 149 1.78 1.64 -6.48
N VAL A 150 2.06 2.84 -7.00
CA VAL A 150 3.42 3.42 -6.97
C VAL A 150 3.87 3.64 -5.53
N GLY A 151 3.09 4.39 -4.73
CA GLY A 151 3.47 4.70 -3.35
C GLY A 151 3.67 3.45 -2.49
N MET A 152 2.84 2.43 -2.69
CA MET A 152 2.96 1.14 -2.02
C MET A 152 4.25 0.41 -2.42
N THR A 153 4.51 0.29 -3.72
CA THR A 153 5.67 -0.44 -4.28
C THR A 153 6.99 0.20 -3.83
N LEU A 154 7.09 1.53 -3.87
CA LEU A 154 8.30 2.24 -3.45
C LEU A 154 8.63 2.04 -1.96
N GLY A 155 7.63 1.75 -1.13
CA GLY A 155 7.80 1.46 0.30
C GLY A 155 7.94 -0.03 0.64
N GLY A 156 7.95 -0.91 -0.34
CA GLY A 156 7.94 -2.37 -0.17
C GLY A 156 6.70 -3.00 -0.78
N GLY A 157 5.56 -2.78 -0.16
CA GLY A 157 4.26 -3.28 -0.60
C GLY A 157 4.06 -4.77 -0.39
N TYR A 158 3.07 -5.13 0.41
CA TYR A 158 2.74 -6.52 0.71
C TYR A 158 1.23 -6.76 0.71
N GLY A 159 0.85 -8.00 0.47
CA GLY A 159 -0.53 -8.45 0.49
C GLY A 159 -0.68 -9.96 0.30
N PRO A 160 -1.84 -10.45 -0.15
CA PRO A 160 -2.15 -11.88 -0.17
C PRO A 160 -1.21 -12.75 -1.01
N LEU A 161 -0.57 -12.18 -2.03
CA LEU A 161 0.33 -12.92 -2.92
C LEU A 161 1.82 -12.81 -2.54
N THR A 162 2.13 -12.09 -1.45
CA THR A 162 3.52 -11.80 -1.05
C THR A 162 4.31 -13.05 -0.68
N SER A 163 3.71 -14.01 0.02
CA SER A 163 4.38 -15.25 0.40
C SER A 163 4.89 -16.02 -0.82
N ARG A 164 4.10 -16.03 -1.90
CA ARG A 164 4.42 -16.76 -3.12
C ARG A 164 5.36 -16.00 -4.07
N TYR A 165 5.17 -14.69 -4.20
CA TYR A 165 5.82 -13.90 -5.26
C TYR A 165 6.73 -12.78 -4.75
N GLY A 166 6.94 -12.66 -3.44
CA GLY A 166 7.72 -11.58 -2.83
C GLY A 166 6.91 -10.29 -2.65
N LEU A 167 7.59 -9.22 -2.27
CA LEU A 167 7.00 -7.90 -2.11
C LEU A 167 6.65 -7.27 -3.46
N ALA A 168 5.81 -6.24 -3.48
CA ALA A 168 5.53 -5.49 -4.70
C ALA A 168 6.81 -4.91 -5.33
N LEU A 169 7.75 -4.44 -4.51
CA LEU A 169 9.06 -3.94 -4.98
C LEU A 169 9.93 -5.03 -5.64
N ASP A 170 9.76 -6.31 -5.28
CA ASP A 170 10.48 -7.42 -5.92
C ASP A 170 9.95 -7.69 -7.33
N ASN A 171 8.75 -7.23 -7.61
CA ASN A 171 8.06 -7.33 -8.89
C ASN A 171 8.18 -6.05 -9.74
N LEU A 172 8.85 -5.00 -9.24
CA LEU A 172 9.16 -3.79 -10.01
C LEU A 172 10.24 -4.13 -11.05
N LEU A 173 9.96 -3.84 -12.31
CA LEU A 173 10.86 -4.09 -13.44
C LEU A 173 11.51 -2.79 -13.92
N GLU A 174 10.74 -1.69 -13.94
CA GLU A 174 11.16 -0.39 -14.44
C GLU A 174 10.32 0.72 -13.79
N ALA A 175 10.89 1.91 -13.67
CA ALA A 175 10.18 3.12 -13.30
C ALA A 175 10.59 4.29 -14.21
N LYS A 176 9.63 5.12 -14.63
CA LYS A 176 9.89 6.45 -15.21
C LYS A 176 9.77 7.49 -14.11
N VAL A 177 10.82 8.29 -13.93
CA VAL A 177 10.97 9.18 -12.79
C VAL A 177 11.24 10.60 -13.25
N ALA A 178 10.41 11.55 -12.86
CA ALA A 178 10.71 12.97 -13.00
C ALA A 178 11.60 13.40 -11.82
N LEU A 179 12.83 13.81 -12.13
CA LEU A 179 13.83 14.23 -11.16
C LEU A 179 13.59 15.68 -10.69
N ALA A 180 14.37 16.13 -9.70
CA ALA A 180 14.23 17.46 -9.09
C ALA A 180 14.48 18.64 -10.06
N ASP A 181 15.14 18.42 -11.19
CA ASP A 181 15.32 19.38 -12.27
C ASP A 181 14.20 19.32 -13.33
N GLY A 182 13.28 18.36 -13.19
CA GLY A 182 12.20 18.11 -14.13
C GLY A 182 12.62 17.27 -15.34
N GLN A 183 13.83 16.70 -15.39
CA GLN A 183 14.16 15.68 -16.37
C GLN A 183 13.42 14.38 -16.04
N VAL A 184 13.02 13.64 -17.08
CA VAL A 184 12.42 12.32 -16.92
C VAL A 184 13.44 11.28 -17.34
N VAL A 185 13.73 10.37 -16.43
CA VAL A 185 14.66 9.26 -16.65
C VAL A 185 13.95 7.91 -16.48
N VAL A 186 14.50 6.90 -17.12
CA VAL A 186 14.13 5.49 -16.90
C VAL A 186 15.09 4.92 -15.88
N ALA A 187 14.57 4.16 -14.93
CA ALA A 187 15.35 3.43 -13.93
C ALA A 187 14.93 1.95 -13.94
N ASN A 188 15.87 1.08 -14.24
CA ASN A 188 15.67 -0.38 -14.28
C ASN A 188 16.99 -1.11 -13.97
N GLY A 189 17.06 -2.42 -14.16
CA GLY A 189 18.25 -3.23 -13.87
C GLY A 189 19.47 -2.95 -14.77
N LEU A 190 19.32 -2.15 -15.84
CA LEU A 190 20.36 -1.84 -16.82
C LEU A 190 20.66 -0.34 -16.90
N GLU A 191 19.65 0.50 -16.64
CA GLU A 191 19.73 1.95 -16.77
C GLU A 191 19.39 2.62 -15.44
N ASN A 192 20.18 3.62 -15.00
CA ASN A 192 20.03 4.29 -13.72
C ASN A 192 19.88 3.32 -12.54
N THR A 193 20.73 2.31 -12.49
CA THR A 193 20.67 1.18 -11.57
C THR A 193 20.65 1.56 -10.10
N GLU A 194 21.44 2.58 -9.71
CA GLU A 194 21.46 3.11 -8.34
C GLU A 194 20.11 3.75 -7.96
N LEU A 195 19.51 4.51 -8.90
CA LEU A 195 18.16 5.05 -8.70
C LEU A 195 17.13 3.93 -8.58
N PHE A 196 17.24 2.91 -9.45
CA PHE A 196 16.36 1.74 -9.40
C PHE A 196 16.47 0.99 -8.07
N TRP A 197 17.67 0.82 -7.55
CA TRP A 197 17.90 0.25 -6.22
C TRP A 197 17.25 1.12 -5.13
N ALA A 198 17.47 2.44 -5.16
CA ALA A 198 16.94 3.38 -4.18
C ALA A 198 15.40 3.43 -4.16
N LEU A 199 14.75 3.35 -5.32
CA LEU A 199 13.30 3.28 -5.46
C LEU A 199 12.69 2.02 -4.83
N ARG A 200 13.47 0.94 -4.70
CA ARG A 200 13.01 -0.34 -4.15
C ARG A 200 13.17 -0.37 -2.64
N GLY A 201 12.34 0.42 -1.94
CA GLY A 201 12.25 0.52 -0.49
C GLY A 201 12.60 1.89 0.10
N GLY A 202 13.23 2.78 -0.66
CA GLY A 202 13.57 4.13 -0.22
C GLY A 202 12.43 5.15 -0.31
N GLY A 203 11.26 4.73 -0.84
CA GLY A 203 10.08 5.60 -0.95
C GLY A 203 10.22 6.69 -2.01
N GLY A 204 9.44 7.76 -1.85
CA GLY A 204 9.31 8.86 -2.82
C GLY A 204 10.39 9.94 -2.75
N ASN A 205 11.59 9.67 -2.19
CA ASN A 205 12.60 10.71 -1.92
C ASN A 205 13.49 11.06 -3.13
N PHE A 206 13.41 10.31 -4.22
CA PHE A 206 14.35 10.37 -5.35
C PHE A 206 13.76 11.01 -6.60
N GLY A 207 12.48 11.37 -6.58
CA GLY A 207 11.76 11.95 -7.70
C GLY A 207 10.30 11.54 -7.72
N VAL A 208 9.57 12.00 -8.73
CA VAL A 208 8.16 11.65 -8.95
C VAL A 208 8.07 10.50 -9.93
N VAL A 209 7.67 9.32 -9.48
CA VAL A 209 7.44 8.17 -10.37
C VAL A 209 6.14 8.40 -11.13
N VAL A 210 6.24 8.68 -12.43
CA VAL A 210 5.10 8.97 -13.31
C VAL A 210 4.49 7.72 -13.91
N SER A 211 5.27 6.65 -14.03
CA SER A 211 4.80 5.30 -14.36
C SER A 211 5.82 4.26 -13.92
N MET A 212 5.36 3.01 -13.79
CA MET A 212 6.22 1.86 -13.52
C MET A 212 5.75 0.64 -14.32
N SER A 213 6.67 -0.28 -14.60
CA SER A 213 6.38 -1.61 -15.14
C SER A 213 6.53 -2.64 -14.04
N VAL A 214 5.52 -3.50 -13.87
CA VAL A 214 5.50 -4.54 -12.84
C VAL A 214 5.25 -5.91 -13.44
N ARG A 215 5.82 -6.94 -12.82
CA ARG A 215 5.59 -8.34 -13.16
C ARG A 215 4.20 -8.77 -12.76
N LEU A 216 3.55 -9.50 -13.65
CA LEU A 216 2.29 -10.21 -13.42
C LEU A 216 2.54 -11.70 -13.26
N HIS A 217 1.64 -12.35 -12.54
CA HIS A 217 1.71 -13.78 -12.27
C HIS A 217 0.41 -14.46 -12.71
N PRO A 218 0.48 -15.68 -13.29
CA PRO A 218 -0.72 -16.47 -13.55
C PRO A 218 -1.41 -16.81 -12.23
N ILE A 219 -2.65 -16.38 -12.09
CA ILE A 219 -3.49 -16.62 -10.93
C ILE A 219 -4.91 -16.92 -11.41
N GLY A 220 -5.38 -18.11 -11.10
CA GLY A 220 -6.78 -18.46 -11.23
C GLY A 220 -7.63 -17.88 -10.09
N LYS A 221 -8.74 -18.56 -9.80
CA LYS A 221 -9.53 -18.23 -8.62
C LYS A 221 -8.76 -18.57 -7.35
N LEU A 222 -8.76 -17.65 -6.41
CA LEU A 222 -8.25 -17.87 -5.05
C LEU A 222 -9.29 -18.64 -4.25
N LEU A 223 -8.86 -19.48 -3.31
CA LEU A 223 -9.76 -19.96 -2.25
C LEU A 223 -9.50 -19.07 -1.03
N ALA A 224 -10.49 -18.26 -0.66
CA ALA A 224 -10.29 -17.24 0.36
C ALA A 224 -11.57 -16.97 1.15
N GLY A 225 -11.46 -16.21 2.23
CA GLY A 225 -12.60 -15.76 3.02
C GLY A 225 -12.26 -15.45 4.46
N LEU A 226 -13.20 -15.74 5.35
CA LEU A 226 -13.17 -15.36 6.74
C LEU A 226 -13.61 -16.50 7.64
N ILE A 227 -12.88 -16.72 8.73
CA ILE A 227 -13.24 -17.61 9.83
C ILE A 227 -13.26 -16.76 11.09
N LEU A 228 -14.36 -16.76 11.84
CA LEU A 228 -14.47 -16.04 13.11
C LEU A 228 -14.56 -17.02 14.26
N PHE A 229 -13.81 -16.74 15.32
CA PHE A 229 -13.82 -17.48 16.57
C PHE A 229 -14.24 -16.57 17.73
N PRO A 230 -14.89 -17.12 18.77
CA PRO A 230 -15.19 -16.37 19.98
C PRO A 230 -13.90 -15.93 20.65
N TRP A 231 -13.92 -14.74 21.23
CA TRP A 231 -12.73 -14.19 21.90
C TRP A 231 -12.23 -15.06 23.06
N SER A 232 -13.13 -15.80 23.71
CA SER A 232 -12.79 -16.76 24.76
C SER A 232 -11.84 -17.87 24.31
N GLU A 233 -11.83 -18.20 23.01
CA GLU A 233 -10.93 -19.20 22.42
C GLU A 233 -9.71 -18.58 21.76
N ALA A 234 -9.55 -17.25 21.77
CA ALA A 234 -8.54 -16.56 20.98
C ALA A 234 -7.11 -17.01 21.31
N GLU A 235 -6.79 -17.28 22.60
CA GLU A 235 -5.44 -17.74 22.98
C GLU A 235 -5.13 -19.12 22.42
N SER A 236 -6.05 -20.09 22.56
CA SER A 236 -5.87 -21.45 22.06
C SER A 236 -5.78 -21.48 20.54
N VAL A 237 -6.65 -20.74 19.85
CA VAL A 237 -6.63 -20.62 18.39
C VAL A 237 -5.33 -20.00 17.89
N LEU A 238 -4.84 -18.92 18.52
CA LEU A 238 -3.57 -18.29 18.13
C LEU A 238 -2.35 -19.20 18.36
N ARG A 239 -2.36 -20.02 19.40
CA ARG A 239 -1.30 -21.03 19.65
C ARG A 239 -1.31 -22.10 18.54
N GLY A 240 -2.44 -22.71 18.28
CA GLY A 240 -2.58 -23.70 17.21
C GLY A 240 -2.31 -23.11 15.82
N TYR A 241 -2.71 -21.87 15.57
CA TYR A 241 -2.38 -21.14 14.36
C TYR A 241 -0.85 -21.00 14.19
N ALA A 242 -0.14 -20.57 15.24
CA ALA A 242 1.31 -20.39 15.17
C ALA A 242 2.05 -21.69 14.82
N GLU A 243 1.59 -22.83 15.33
CA GLU A 243 2.13 -24.16 15.01
C GLU A 243 1.85 -24.55 13.54
N LYS A 244 0.61 -24.38 13.09
CA LYS A 244 0.22 -24.74 11.71
C LYS A 244 0.93 -23.89 10.65
N VAL A 245 1.09 -22.59 10.87
CA VAL A 245 1.68 -21.72 9.85
C VAL A 245 3.21 -21.78 9.80
N ALA A 246 3.86 -22.36 10.83
CA ALA A 246 5.31 -22.51 10.86
C ALA A 246 5.85 -23.32 9.67
N SER A 247 5.06 -24.26 9.13
CA SER A 247 5.39 -25.12 8.00
C SER A 247 4.47 -24.93 6.80
N ALA A 248 3.63 -23.89 6.80
CA ALA A 248 2.68 -23.67 5.71
C ALA A 248 3.39 -23.41 4.37
N PRO A 249 2.83 -23.83 3.24
CA PRO A 249 3.38 -23.55 1.92
C PRO A 249 3.21 -22.08 1.55
N ASP A 250 4.02 -21.61 0.57
CA ASP A 250 4.03 -20.21 0.14
C ASP A 250 2.70 -19.78 -0.54
N GLU A 251 1.88 -20.72 -0.98
CA GLU A 251 0.56 -20.50 -1.53
C GLU A 251 -0.46 -20.02 -0.50
N LEU A 252 -0.20 -20.25 0.80
CA LEU A 252 -1.05 -19.79 1.89
C LEU A 252 -0.60 -18.43 2.39
N ALA A 253 -1.50 -17.45 2.34
CA ALA A 253 -1.41 -16.22 3.10
C ALA A 253 -2.54 -16.17 4.13
N VAL A 254 -2.27 -15.69 5.33
CA VAL A 254 -3.31 -15.52 6.36
C VAL A 254 -3.14 -14.15 7.01
N ILE A 255 -4.25 -13.42 7.09
CA ILE A 255 -4.35 -12.30 8.01
C ILE A 255 -5.09 -12.82 9.24
N VAL A 256 -4.48 -12.70 10.41
CA VAL A 256 -5.08 -13.11 11.67
C VAL A 256 -5.13 -11.93 12.62
N GLY A 257 -6.19 -11.82 13.40
CA GLY A 257 -6.27 -10.73 14.36
C GLY A 257 -7.60 -10.58 15.06
N MET A 258 -7.82 -9.41 15.61
CA MET A 258 -9.00 -9.05 16.37
C MET A 258 -9.74 -7.91 15.69
N LEU A 259 -11.04 -8.01 15.63
CA LEU A 259 -11.99 -6.95 15.30
C LEU A 259 -13.17 -6.98 16.28
N SER A 260 -14.05 -5.99 16.22
CA SER A 260 -15.29 -6.02 17.00
C SER A 260 -16.39 -6.74 16.23
N GLY A 261 -17.07 -7.65 16.93
CA GLY A 261 -18.31 -8.27 16.46
C GLY A 261 -19.47 -7.28 16.38
N PRO A 262 -20.65 -7.74 15.93
CA PRO A 262 -21.86 -6.90 15.82
C PRO A 262 -22.35 -6.34 17.17
N ASP A 263 -22.09 -7.06 18.26
CA ASP A 263 -22.39 -6.68 19.65
C ASP A 263 -21.36 -5.72 20.26
N GLY A 264 -20.28 -5.39 19.51
CA GLY A 264 -19.17 -4.58 19.97
C GLY A 264 -18.10 -5.37 20.73
N GLU A 265 -18.33 -6.65 21.04
CA GLU A 265 -17.33 -7.49 21.71
C GLU A 265 -16.20 -7.92 20.75
N PRO A 266 -14.98 -8.21 21.27
CA PRO A 266 -13.90 -8.66 20.42
C PRO A 266 -14.18 -10.06 19.87
N VAL A 267 -13.83 -10.27 18.60
CA VAL A 267 -13.78 -11.58 17.97
C VAL A 267 -12.42 -11.80 17.32
N LEU A 268 -11.93 -13.02 17.37
CA LEU A 268 -10.74 -13.40 16.62
C LEU A 268 -11.13 -13.74 15.20
N PHE A 269 -10.41 -13.21 14.21
CA PHE A 269 -10.60 -13.58 12.82
C PHE A 269 -9.34 -14.21 12.23
N LEU A 270 -9.54 -15.18 11.34
CA LEU A 270 -8.57 -15.67 10.39
C LEU A 270 -9.12 -15.40 8.99
N ALA A 271 -8.35 -14.72 8.16
CA ALA A 271 -8.67 -14.48 6.76
C ALA A 271 -7.63 -15.17 5.86
N PRO A 272 -7.79 -16.48 5.60
CA PRO A 272 -6.91 -17.23 4.73
C PRO A 272 -7.14 -16.85 3.28
N THR A 273 -6.06 -16.88 2.51
CA THR A 273 -6.05 -16.79 1.04
C THR A 273 -5.10 -17.84 0.51
N TRP A 274 -5.64 -18.74 -0.28
CA TRP A 274 -4.89 -19.79 -0.96
C TRP A 274 -4.79 -19.49 -2.46
N SER A 275 -3.58 -19.58 -3.01
CA SER A 275 -3.28 -19.25 -4.41
C SER A 275 -2.72 -20.44 -5.22
N GLY A 276 -2.80 -21.64 -4.67
CA GLY A 276 -2.38 -22.92 -5.31
C GLY A 276 -3.55 -23.73 -5.85
N GLU A 277 -3.35 -25.05 -5.96
CA GLU A 277 -4.39 -25.98 -6.38
C GLU A 277 -5.56 -25.99 -5.39
N PRO A 278 -6.83 -25.87 -5.86
CA PRO A 278 -7.99 -25.74 -4.96
C PRO A 278 -8.14 -26.87 -3.95
N SER A 279 -7.95 -28.13 -4.37
CA SER A 279 -8.09 -29.29 -3.49
C SER A 279 -7.10 -29.33 -2.33
N GLU A 280 -5.88 -28.83 -2.52
CA GLU A 280 -4.89 -28.70 -1.46
C GLU A 280 -5.29 -27.56 -0.52
N GLY A 281 -5.78 -26.46 -1.08
CA GLY A 281 -6.27 -25.30 -0.32
C GLY A 281 -7.43 -25.65 0.59
N GLU A 282 -8.39 -26.45 0.12
CA GLU A 282 -9.52 -26.92 0.91
C GLU A 282 -9.06 -27.68 2.16
N GLN A 283 -8.08 -28.59 2.02
CA GLN A 283 -7.53 -29.36 3.14
C GLN A 283 -6.79 -28.47 4.16
N ILE A 284 -5.97 -27.54 3.67
CA ILE A 284 -5.18 -26.63 4.51
C ILE A 284 -6.10 -25.68 5.27
N ILE A 285 -7.09 -25.09 4.59
CA ILE A 285 -8.04 -24.17 5.22
C ILE A 285 -8.99 -24.90 6.17
N ALA A 286 -9.43 -26.11 5.84
CA ALA A 286 -10.18 -26.96 6.79
C ALA A 286 -9.37 -27.18 8.07
N GLY A 287 -8.07 -27.38 7.97
CA GLY A 287 -7.19 -27.47 9.14
C GLY A 287 -7.16 -26.18 10.00
N LEU A 288 -7.37 -25.00 9.42
CA LEU A 288 -7.50 -23.75 10.19
C LEU A 288 -8.87 -23.66 10.92
N GLN A 289 -9.92 -24.22 10.35
CA GLN A 289 -11.26 -24.22 10.96
C GLN A 289 -11.30 -25.08 12.24
N THR A 290 -10.46 -26.11 12.34
CA THR A 290 -10.40 -27.01 13.52
C THR A 290 -9.56 -26.48 14.68
N LEU A 291 -9.07 -25.25 14.61
CA LEU A 291 -8.28 -24.63 15.71
C LEU A 291 -9.13 -24.26 16.92
N GLY A 292 -10.44 -24.19 16.77
CA GLY A 292 -11.42 -23.90 17.80
C GLY A 292 -12.82 -24.20 17.30
N THR A 293 -13.83 -23.59 17.93
CA THR A 293 -15.25 -23.69 17.54
C THR A 293 -15.64 -22.41 16.78
N PRO A 294 -15.57 -22.37 15.44
CA PRO A 294 -15.84 -21.15 14.70
C PRO A 294 -17.30 -20.71 14.83
N MET A 295 -17.52 -19.42 15.05
CA MET A 295 -18.83 -18.75 15.02
C MET A 295 -19.32 -18.53 13.59
N LEU A 296 -18.37 -18.31 12.66
CA LEU A 296 -18.64 -18.11 11.24
C LEU A 296 -17.52 -18.74 10.42
N VAL A 297 -17.90 -19.41 9.36
CA VAL A 297 -16.98 -19.84 8.28
C VAL A 297 -17.59 -19.39 6.96
N HIS A 298 -16.90 -18.50 6.28
CA HIS A 298 -17.24 -18.04 4.94
C HIS A 298 -16.00 -18.16 4.05
N ILE A 299 -15.81 -19.31 3.45
CA ILE A 299 -14.69 -19.65 2.57
C ILE A 299 -15.24 -20.09 1.22
N GLY A 300 -14.67 -19.56 0.16
CA GLY A 300 -15.09 -19.93 -1.20
C GLY A 300 -14.12 -19.44 -2.28
N PRO A 301 -14.36 -19.85 -3.53
CA PRO A 301 -13.62 -19.33 -4.67
C PRO A 301 -13.88 -17.83 -4.86
N MET A 302 -12.80 -17.04 -4.92
CA MET A 302 -12.85 -15.58 -5.11
C MET A 302 -11.94 -15.16 -6.25
N SER A 303 -12.31 -14.11 -6.98
CA SER A 303 -11.37 -13.36 -7.80
C SER A 303 -10.49 -12.46 -6.93
N CYS A 304 -9.38 -11.97 -7.48
CA CYS A 304 -8.55 -10.98 -6.77
C CYS A 304 -9.33 -9.68 -6.48
N SER A 305 -10.27 -9.28 -7.33
CA SER A 305 -11.14 -8.11 -7.09
C SER A 305 -12.13 -8.33 -5.97
N ASP A 306 -12.74 -9.53 -5.88
CA ASP A 306 -13.66 -9.87 -4.78
C ASP A 306 -12.91 -9.89 -3.44
N LEU A 307 -11.68 -10.41 -3.44
CA LEU A 307 -10.83 -10.42 -2.25
C LEU A 307 -10.51 -8.99 -1.78
N LEU A 308 -10.17 -8.07 -2.69
CA LEU A 308 -9.98 -6.66 -2.33
C LEU A 308 -11.27 -6.04 -1.79
N ALA A 309 -12.42 -6.29 -2.43
CA ALA A 309 -13.70 -5.76 -1.98
C ALA A 309 -14.08 -6.24 -0.57
N MET A 310 -13.75 -7.48 -0.22
CA MET A 310 -13.96 -8.02 1.13
C MET A 310 -13.20 -7.19 2.19
N TYR A 311 -11.95 -6.80 1.92
CA TYR A 311 -11.17 -5.98 2.85
C TYR A 311 -11.59 -4.50 2.82
N ASP A 312 -11.94 -3.95 1.65
CA ASP A 312 -12.36 -2.56 1.48
C ASP A 312 -13.56 -2.20 2.35
N ALA A 313 -14.47 -3.15 2.60
CA ALA A 313 -15.63 -2.97 3.46
C ALA A 313 -15.26 -2.50 4.89
N HIS A 314 -14.05 -2.80 5.36
CA HIS A 314 -13.55 -2.41 6.68
C HIS A 314 -12.69 -1.15 6.68
N VAL A 315 -12.36 -0.61 5.51
CA VAL A 315 -11.42 0.53 5.34
C VAL A 315 -12.18 1.76 4.85
N VAL A 316 -12.86 2.43 5.78
CA VAL A 316 -13.77 3.55 5.47
C VAL A 316 -13.01 4.86 5.35
N ASN A 317 -13.18 5.56 4.21
CA ASN A 317 -12.61 6.88 3.99
C ASN A 317 -13.16 7.93 4.98
N GLY A 318 -12.30 8.83 5.43
CA GLY A 318 -12.67 9.96 6.28
C GLY A 318 -12.75 9.66 7.77
N ARG A 319 -12.64 8.40 8.20
CA ARG A 319 -12.43 8.07 9.61
C ARG A 319 -11.06 8.52 10.08
N HIS A 320 -10.93 8.79 11.36
CA HIS A 320 -9.66 9.12 12.00
C HIS A 320 -8.91 7.83 12.38
N TYR A 321 -7.78 7.59 11.73
CA TYR A 321 -6.97 6.41 11.97
C TYR A 321 -5.67 6.77 12.68
N ALA A 322 -5.41 6.11 13.82
CA ALA A 322 -4.11 6.08 14.48
C ALA A 322 -3.50 4.68 14.26
N VAL A 323 -2.50 4.59 13.40
CA VAL A 323 -1.89 3.31 13.00
C VAL A 323 -0.53 3.15 13.66
N LYS A 324 -0.29 1.97 14.24
CA LYS A 324 1.02 1.55 14.76
C LYS A 324 1.37 0.20 14.17
N THR A 325 2.57 0.07 13.66
CA THR A 325 3.07 -1.18 13.07
C THR A 325 4.32 -1.66 13.79
N ARG A 326 4.49 -2.97 13.87
CA ARG A 326 5.68 -3.62 14.40
C ARG A 326 5.94 -4.91 13.63
N TRP A 327 7.21 -5.24 13.48
CA TRP A 327 7.64 -6.54 13.03
C TRP A 327 7.86 -7.44 14.23
N ILE A 328 7.40 -8.67 14.12
CA ILE A 328 7.67 -9.74 15.08
C ILE A 328 8.29 -10.92 14.35
N SER A 329 9.29 -11.56 14.98
CA SER A 329 10.00 -12.69 14.36
C SER A 329 9.24 -14.02 14.49
N ALA A 330 8.38 -14.14 15.50
CA ALA A 330 7.57 -15.33 15.77
C ALA A 330 6.38 -14.99 16.66
N MET A 331 5.35 -15.83 16.58
CA MET A 331 4.18 -15.82 17.46
C MET A 331 4.49 -16.58 18.75
N THR A 332 5.32 -16.01 19.62
CA THR A 332 5.66 -16.62 20.91
C THR A 332 4.47 -16.55 21.89
N PRO A 333 4.44 -17.39 22.94
CA PRO A 333 3.40 -17.29 23.98
C PRO A 333 3.28 -15.89 24.59
N GLU A 334 4.41 -15.18 24.75
CA GLU A 334 4.40 -13.81 25.25
C GLU A 334 3.75 -12.83 24.27
N VAL A 335 4.03 -12.95 22.97
CA VAL A 335 3.38 -12.14 21.91
C VAL A 335 1.89 -12.39 21.91
N ILE A 336 1.46 -13.65 21.98
CA ILE A 336 0.04 -14.03 22.03
C ILE A 336 -0.63 -13.42 23.26
N SER A 337 -0.03 -13.54 24.44
CA SER A 337 -0.57 -12.94 25.67
C SER A 337 -0.74 -11.42 25.56
N LYS A 338 0.23 -10.71 24.97
CA LYS A 338 0.12 -9.26 24.72
C LYS A 338 -0.97 -8.90 23.72
N LEU A 339 -1.17 -9.70 22.68
CA LEU A 339 -2.24 -9.52 21.70
C LEU A 339 -3.62 -9.69 22.36
N ILE A 340 -3.77 -10.73 23.19
CA ILE A 340 -5.01 -10.97 23.95
C ILE A 340 -5.28 -9.78 24.88
N ALA A 341 -4.27 -9.36 25.67
CA ALA A 341 -4.43 -8.22 26.57
C ALA A 341 -4.81 -6.93 25.81
N ALA A 342 -4.20 -6.66 24.66
CA ALA A 342 -4.52 -5.49 23.84
C ALA A 342 -5.93 -5.56 23.26
N GLY A 343 -6.38 -6.72 22.81
CA GLY A 343 -7.74 -6.92 22.30
C GLY A 343 -8.80 -6.81 23.39
N THR A 344 -8.54 -7.35 24.58
CA THR A 344 -9.46 -7.26 25.71
C THR A 344 -9.59 -5.82 26.23
N ASN A 345 -8.48 -5.09 26.31
CA ASN A 345 -8.45 -3.74 26.89
C ASN A 345 -8.61 -2.63 25.84
N ARG A 346 -9.20 -2.91 24.68
CA ARG A 346 -9.42 -1.91 23.66
C ARG A 346 -10.37 -0.80 24.14
N THR A 347 -10.10 0.43 23.74
CA THR A 347 -10.89 1.61 24.17
C THR A 347 -11.89 2.09 23.13
N SER A 348 -11.95 1.42 21.96
CA SER A 348 -12.86 1.78 20.87
C SER A 348 -13.34 0.52 20.16
N PRO A 349 -14.63 0.45 19.78
CA PRO A 349 -15.15 -0.64 18.95
C PRO A 349 -14.55 -0.66 17.53
N PHE A 350 -13.88 0.41 17.11
CA PHE A 350 -13.18 0.49 15.83
C PHE A 350 -11.71 0.06 15.91
N THR A 351 -11.22 -0.30 17.12
CA THR A 351 -9.86 -0.84 17.24
C THR A 351 -9.79 -2.21 16.57
N ALA A 352 -8.82 -2.37 15.67
CA ALA A 352 -8.49 -3.65 15.06
C ALA A 352 -7.00 -3.96 15.25
N ILE A 353 -6.67 -5.23 15.42
CA ILE A 353 -5.30 -5.74 15.38
C ILE A 353 -5.25 -6.72 14.21
N ALA A 354 -4.30 -6.55 13.32
CA ALA A 354 -4.11 -7.45 12.19
C ALA A 354 -2.63 -7.83 12.06
N LEU A 355 -2.38 -9.12 12.00
CA LEU A 355 -1.06 -9.69 11.75
C LEU A 355 -1.07 -10.31 10.37
N HIS A 356 -0.10 -9.92 9.55
CA HIS A 356 0.11 -10.49 8.24
C HIS A 356 1.26 -11.48 8.31
N HIS A 357 1.01 -12.72 7.90
CA HIS A 357 2.03 -13.76 7.90
C HIS A 357 2.81 -13.78 6.59
N PHE A 358 4.14 -13.75 6.67
CA PHE A 358 5.04 -13.78 5.51
C PHE A 358 6.04 -14.92 5.65
N GLN A 359 5.93 -15.98 4.85
CA GLN A 359 6.82 -17.13 4.91
C GLN A 359 8.10 -16.98 4.09
N SER A 360 8.01 -16.46 2.87
CA SER A 360 9.06 -16.59 1.87
C SER A 360 10.23 -15.60 2.01
N CYS A 361 10.11 -14.56 2.82
CA CYS A 361 11.22 -13.62 3.04
C CYS A 361 12.45 -14.28 3.67
N ARG A 362 12.29 -15.41 4.37
CA ARG A 362 13.39 -16.16 5.01
C ARG A 362 13.99 -17.27 4.14
N ARG A 363 13.22 -17.91 3.23
CA ARG A 363 13.67 -19.09 2.49
C ARG A 363 14.53 -18.78 1.26
N ARG A 364 14.55 -17.53 0.81
CA ARG A 364 15.22 -17.13 -0.44
C ARG A 364 16.62 -16.56 -0.26
N GLU A 365 17.22 -16.67 0.92
CA GLU A 365 18.60 -16.20 1.21
C GLU A 365 19.72 -16.94 0.46
N GLY A 366 19.43 -18.06 -0.21
CA GLY A 366 20.40 -18.84 -0.98
C GLY A 366 20.55 -18.54 -2.46
N GLN A 367 19.72 -17.71 -3.05
CA GLN A 367 19.79 -17.33 -4.47
C GLN A 367 20.05 -15.83 -4.60
N ASN A 368 21.19 -15.47 -5.18
CA ASN A 368 21.70 -14.13 -5.55
C ASN A 368 20.61 -13.05 -5.62
N ARG A 369 20.15 -12.54 -4.47
CA ARG A 369 19.19 -11.45 -4.36
C ARG A 369 19.88 -10.26 -3.74
N THR A 370 19.66 -9.10 -4.34
CA THR A 370 19.90 -7.82 -3.68
C THR A 370 19.42 -7.93 -2.24
N LYS A 371 20.36 -7.82 -1.28
CA LYS A 371 20.07 -7.86 0.15
C LYS A 371 18.88 -6.95 0.44
N ASN A 372 17.82 -7.52 1.01
CA ASN A 372 16.65 -6.75 1.39
C ASN A 372 17.09 -5.65 2.35
N VAL A 373 16.83 -4.40 1.99
CA VAL A 373 17.18 -3.19 2.77
C VAL A 373 16.62 -3.24 4.21
N TRP A 374 15.72 -4.17 4.50
CA TRP A 374 15.05 -4.32 5.78
C TRP A 374 15.69 -5.34 6.74
N SER A 375 16.55 -6.27 6.26
CA SER A 375 17.16 -7.29 7.11
C SER A 375 18.34 -6.77 7.95
N ASP A 376 18.97 -5.67 7.56
CA ASP A 376 20.18 -5.14 8.22
C ASP A 376 19.90 -3.96 9.17
N ARG A 377 18.65 -3.55 9.36
CA ARG A 377 18.32 -2.57 10.40
C ARG A 377 17.94 -3.27 11.70
N THR A 378 18.90 -3.88 12.37
CA THR A 378 18.87 -4.02 13.81
C THR A 378 18.90 -2.62 14.42
N VAL A 379 17.72 -2.09 14.73
CA VAL A 379 17.63 -0.94 15.61
C VAL A 379 18.06 -1.45 16.99
N ASN A 380 19.29 -1.18 17.37
CA ASN A 380 19.72 -1.28 18.76
C ASN A 380 18.84 -0.35 19.60
N PRO A 381 18.52 -0.73 20.84
CA PRO A 381 17.56 -0.07 21.71
C PRO A 381 17.89 1.39 22.02
#